data_d3486536bcba6d8e7ad28561c7969ef1
#
_entry.id   d3486536bcba6d8e7ad28561c7969ef1
#
_cell.length_a   1.000
_cell.length_b   1.000
_cell.length_c   1.000
_cell.angle_alpha   90.00
_cell.angle_beta   90.00
_cell.angle_gamma   90.00
#
_symmetry.space_group_name_H-M   'P 1'
#
loop_
_entity.id
_entity.type
_entity.pdbx_description
1 polymer ?
#
loop_
_entity_poly.entity_id
_entity_poly.type
_entity_poly.pdbx_seq_one_letter_code
_entity_poly.pdbx_strand_id
1 'polypeptide(L)'
;NELTVTITGSSVVACGVCHMGPALQIGVVQKGASVGIVDYSRKAVDAFGNYSITKRAFSKRSDLQLVTDAGQFNRIFRILAGLRSTPCIYIATGSPGHEPLIVYGFYKDFSIDVAYSHHHLCNLSIEGLI
;
A
#
# COMPACT_ATOMS: atom_id res chain seq x y z
N ASN A 1 -11.35 9.28 -24.49
CA ASN A 1 -10.98 7.89 -24.22
C ASN A 1 -11.98 7.29 -23.25
N GLU A 2 -12.56 6.15 -23.60
CA GLU A 2 -13.54 5.43 -22.79
C GLU A 2 -12.92 4.09 -22.37
N LEU A 3 -13.10 3.71 -21.10
CA LEU A 3 -12.77 2.40 -20.58
C LEU A 3 -14.03 1.75 -20.04
N THR A 4 -14.36 0.58 -20.58
CA THR A 4 -15.51 -0.20 -20.14
C THR A 4 -15.04 -1.41 -19.35
N VAL A 5 -15.52 -1.55 -18.10
CA VAL A 5 -15.28 -2.71 -17.26
C VAL A 5 -16.56 -3.53 -17.20
N THR A 6 -16.50 -4.77 -17.67
CA THR A 6 -17.63 -5.70 -17.67
C THR A 6 -17.37 -6.84 -16.72
N ILE A 7 -18.27 -7.06 -15.77
CA ILE A 7 -18.18 -8.15 -14.81
C ILE A 7 -19.36 -9.09 -15.08
N THR A 8 -19.05 -10.34 -15.42
CA THR A 8 -20.04 -11.36 -15.74
C THR A 8 -19.95 -12.54 -14.77
N GLY A 9 -21.08 -13.11 -14.42
CA GLY A 9 -21.16 -14.26 -13.54
C GLY A 9 -22.49 -14.98 -13.63
N SER A 10 -22.60 -16.16 -13.10
CA SER A 10 -23.81 -16.98 -13.10
C SER A 10 -24.80 -16.61 -11.98
N SER A 11 -24.43 -15.70 -11.11
CA SER A 11 -25.21 -15.28 -9.94
C SER A 11 -25.07 -13.77 -9.73
N VAL A 12 -25.35 -13.25 -8.53
CA VAL A 12 -25.12 -11.85 -8.19
C VAL A 12 -23.63 -11.56 -8.28
N VAL A 13 -23.30 -10.58 -9.10
CA VAL A 13 -21.91 -10.12 -9.31
C VAL A 13 -21.76 -8.76 -8.67
N ALA A 14 -20.70 -8.59 -7.90
CA ALA A 14 -20.39 -7.33 -7.22
C ALA A 14 -18.92 -6.96 -7.39
N CYS A 15 -18.66 -5.65 -7.48
CA CYS A 15 -17.30 -5.10 -7.45
C CYS A 15 -17.18 -4.19 -6.23
N GLY A 16 -16.21 -4.48 -5.36
CA GLY A 16 -15.98 -3.68 -4.16
C GLY A 16 -15.34 -2.33 -4.47
N VAL A 17 -14.30 -2.34 -5.31
CA VAL A 17 -13.58 -1.13 -5.72
C VAL A 17 -13.10 -1.29 -7.15
N CYS A 18 -13.28 -0.25 -7.95
CA CYS A 18 -12.66 -0.11 -9.25
C CYS A 18 -11.93 1.23 -9.28
N HIS A 19 -10.61 1.19 -9.41
CA HIS A 19 -9.77 2.39 -9.40
C HIS A 19 -9.04 2.51 -10.74
N MET A 20 -9.15 3.68 -11.35
CA MET A 20 -8.50 3.99 -12.63
C MET A 20 -7.76 5.31 -12.52
N GLY A 21 -6.60 5.39 -13.12
CA GLY A 21 -5.81 6.62 -13.11
C GLY A 21 -4.45 6.44 -13.78
N PRO A 22 -3.69 7.52 -13.90
CA PRO A 22 -2.33 7.43 -14.41
C PRO A 22 -1.43 6.69 -13.43
N ALA A 23 -0.54 5.87 -13.96
CA ALA A 23 0.53 5.24 -13.18
C ALA A 23 1.74 6.18 -13.12
N LEU A 24 2.19 6.47 -11.91
CA LEU A 24 3.36 7.31 -11.64
C LEU A 24 4.46 6.44 -11.01
N GLN A 25 5.61 6.39 -11.66
CA GLN A 25 6.77 5.72 -11.10
C GLN A 25 7.52 6.66 -10.16
N ILE A 26 7.69 6.24 -8.91
CA ILE A 26 8.39 7.03 -7.89
C ILE A 26 9.79 6.47 -7.58
N GLY A 27 10.09 5.25 -7.98
CA GLY A 27 11.39 4.65 -7.77
C GLY A 27 11.39 3.15 -8.06
N VAL A 28 12.49 2.50 -7.71
CA VAL A 28 12.65 1.05 -7.83
C VAL A 28 12.70 0.45 -6.44
N VAL A 29 11.85 -0.53 -6.19
CA VAL A 29 11.81 -1.23 -4.90
C VAL A 29 13.04 -2.09 -4.73
N GLN A 30 13.71 -1.94 -3.59
CA GLN A 30 14.86 -2.77 -3.21
C GLN A 30 14.43 -4.09 -2.58
N LYS A 31 15.38 -5.01 -2.49
CA LYS A 31 15.23 -6.21 -1.66
C LYS A 31 15.00 -5.78 -0.20
N GLY A 32 14.07 -6.45 0.48
CA GLY A 32 13.70 -6.11 1.84
C GLY A 32 12.34 -5.45 1.99
N ALA A 33 11.56 -5.34 0.90
CA ALA A 33 10.15 -5.00 1.00
C ALA A 33 9.44 -5.98 1.95
N SER A 34 8.70 -5.45 2.91
CA SER A 34 7.96 -6.25 3.87
C SER A 34 6.46 -6.08 3.65
N VAL A 35 5.73 -7.16 3.86
CA VAL A 35 4.27 -7.19 3.81
C VAL A 35 3.77 -7.83 5.09
N GLY A 36 2.77 -7.24 5.68
CA GLY A 36 2.12 -7.74 6.87
C GLY A 36 0.64 -7.39 6.90
N ILE A 37 0.04 -7.68 8.01
CA ILE A 37 -1.34 -7.29 8.31
C ILE A 37 -1.39 -6.48 9.59
N VAL A 38 -2.34 -5.58 9.66
CA VAL A 38 -2.79 -4.94 10.90
C VAL A 38 -4.10 -5.62 11.27
N ASP A 39 -4.10 -6.42 12.33
CA ASP A 39 -5.27 -7.13 12.82
C ASP A 39 -5.99 -6.28 13.87
N TYR A 40 -7.26 -5.99 13.65
CA TYR A 40 -8.11 -5.23 14.57
C TYR A 40 -8.91 -6.12 15.51
N SER A 41 -8.62 -7.42 15.55
CA SER A 41 -9.24 -8.38 16.48
C SER A 41 -8.95 -8.01 17.93
N ARG A 42 -9.88 -8.30 18.81
CA ARG A 42 -9.78 -7.94 20.22
C ARG A 42 -9.80 -9.18 21.10
N LYS A 43 -8.85 -9.26 22.03
CA LYS A 43 -8.86 -10.21 23.15
C LYS A 43 -9.40 -9.49 24.38
N ALA A 44 -10.45 -10.06 24.99
CA ALA A 44 -10.95 -9.64 26.29
C ALA A 44 -10.69 -10.75 27.31
N VAL A 45 -10.31 -10.37 28.52
CA VAL A 45 -10.08 -11.31 29.64
C VAL A 45 -11.01 -10.89 30.76
N ASP A 46 -11.76 -11.86 31.33
CA ASP A 46 -12.65 -11.63 32.46
C ASP A 46 -11.87 -11.65 33.80
N ALA A 47 -12.57 -11.36 34.88
CA ALA A 47 -11.99 -11.34 36.21
C ALA A 47 -11.51 -12.73 36.70
N PHE A 48 -11.93 -13.79 36.05
CA PHE A 48 -11.56 -15.17 36.39
C PHE A 48 -10.44 -15.72 35.50
N GLY A 49 -9.88 -14.88 34.61
CA GLY A 49 -8.80 -15.27 33.72
C GLY A 49 -9.25 -15.98 32.43
N ASN A 50 -10.56 -16.12 32.21
CA ASN A 50 -11.06 -16.64 30.95
C ASN A 50 -10.91 -15.57 29.85
N TYR A 51 -10.54 -15.99 28.66
CA TYR A 51 -10.40 -15.07 27.53
C TYR A 51 -11.44 -15.34 26.44
N SER A 52 -11.85 -14.28 25.79
CA SER A 52 -12.64 -14.33 24.56
C SER A 52 -11.92 -13.57 23.46
N ILE A 53 -11.88 -14.14 22.26
CA ILE A 53 -11.29 -13.51 21.09
C ILE A 53 -12.41 -13.15 20.13
N THR A 54 -12.57 -11.85 19.87
CA THR A 54 -13.48 -11.33 18.86
C THR A 54 -12.70 -11.05 17.61
N LYS A 55 -12.83 -11.89 16.59
CA LYS A 55 -12.22 -11.69 15.28
C LYS A 55 -12.85 -10.48 14.59
N ARG A 56 -12.00 -9.56 14.12
CA ARG A 56 -12.39 -8.38 13.36
C ARG A 56 -11.72 -8.37 12.01
N ALA A 57 -11.96 -7.32 11.23
CA ALA A 57 -11.27 -7.09 9.97
C ALA A 57 -9.77 -6.84 10.19
N PHE A 58 -9.00 -7.02 9.14
CA PHE A 58 -7.59 -6.65 9.09
C PHE A 58 -7.34 -5.76 7.86
N SER A 59 -6.28 -4.99 7.90
CA SER A 59 -5.76 -4.27 6.75
C SER A 59 -4.37 -4.77 6.37
N LYS A 60 -4.02 -4.66 5.09
CA LYS A 60 -2.67 -4.94 4.62
C LYS A 60 -1.74 -3.81 5.06
N ARG A 61 -0.53 -4.14 5.41
CA ARG A 61 0.55 -3.19 5.64
C ARG A 61 1.74 -3.56 4.76
N SER A 62 2.35 -2.57 4.15
CA SER A 62 3.56 -2.77 3.37
C SER A 62 4.57 -1.68 3.69
N ASP A 63 5.80 -2.08 3.97
CA ASP A 63 6.92 -1.19 4.17
C ASP A 63 7.91 -1.40 3.02
N LEU A 64 8.09 -0.36 2.22
CA LEU A 64 8.87 -0.40 1.00
C LEU A 64 10.11 0.49 1.14
N GLN A 65 11.23 -0.03 0.66
CA GLN A 65 12.44 0.75 0.48
C GLN A 65 12.69 0.93 -1.02
N LEU A 66 12.75 2.18 -1.45
CA LEU A 66 12.87 2.55 -2.84
C LEU A 66 14.20 3.25 -3.09
N VAL A 67 14.78 3.01 -4.25
CA VAL A 67 15.85 3.84 -4.80
C VAL A 67 15.23 4.81 -5.80
N THR A 68 15.49 6.07 -5.61
CA THR A 68 15.00 7.15 -6.47
C THR A 68 16.16 7.91 -7.07
N ASP A 69 15.99 8.42 -8.28
CA ASP A 69 16.97 9.28 -8.92
C ASP A 69 17.04 10.63 -8.19
N ALA A 70 18.26 11.12 -7.94
CA ALA A 70 18.47 12.40 -7.27
C ALA A 70 17.84 13.58 -8.03
N GLY A 71 17.81 13.54 -9.36
CA GLY A 71 17.17 14.55 -10.20
C GLY A 71 15.64 14.58 -10.09
N GLN A 72 15.02 13.52 -9.56
CA GLN A 72 13.58 13.41 -9.38
C GLN A 72 13.10 13.74 -7.95
N PHE A 73 14.01 14.13 -7.07
CA PHE A 73 13.72 14.37 -5.66
C PHE A 73 12.51 15.30 -5.43
N ASN A 74 12.55 16.49 -6.00
CA ASN A 74 11.47 17.47 -5.85
C ASN A 74 10.13 16.99 -6.42
N ARG A 75 10.17 16.27 -7.56
CA ARG A 75 8.98 15.71 -8.19
C ARG A 75 8.34 14.66 -7.29
N ILE A 76 9.13 13.72 -6.79
CA ILE A 76 8.66 12.63 -5.94
C ILE A 76 8.11 13.18 -4.63
N PHE A 77 8.81 14.11 -4.01
CA PHE A 77 8.34 14.77 -2.80
C PHE A 77 6.98 15.44 -2.98
N ARG A 78 6.80 16.18 -4.08
CA ARG A 78 5.52 16.84 -4.40
C ARG A 78 4.40 15.85 -4.67
N ILE A 79 4.68 14.74 -5.37
CA ILE A 79 3.70 13.70 -5.63
C ILE A 79 3.25 13.07 -4.32
N LEU A 80 4.17 12.66 -3.47
CA LEU A 80 3.85 12.05 -2.18
C LEU A 80 3.12 13.02 -1.26
N ALA A 81 3.56 14.28 -1.18
CA ALA A 81 2.88 15.30 -0.41
C ALA A 81 1.43 15.56 -0.88
N GLY A 82 1.21 15.52 -2.20
CA GLY A 82 -0.12 15.66 -2.81
C GLY A 82 -1.03 14.46 -2.58
N LEU A 83 -0.48 13.27 -2.44
CA LEU A 83 -1.21 12.02 -2.16
C LEU A 83 -1.50 11.82 -0.67
N ARG A 84 -1.16 12.76 0.16
CA ARG A 84 -1.44 12.70 1.60
C ARG A 84 -2.93 12.48 1.86
N SER A 85 -3.24 11.47 2.65
CA SER A 85 -4.62 11.07 3.00
C SER A 85 -5.52 10.76 1.79
N THR A 86 -4.93 10.47 0.65
CA THR A 86 -5.65 10.12 -0.58
C THR A 86 -5.45 8.64 -0.87
N PRO A 87 -6.52 7.84 -0.90
CA PRO A 87 -6.41 6.43 -1.26
C PRO A 87 -5.98 6.26 -2.72
N CYS A 88 -4.98 5.43 -2.93
CA CYS A 88 -4.54 5.04 -4.28
C CYS A 88 -3.98 3.61 -4.26
N ILE A 89 -3.65 3.10 -5.42
CA ILE A 89 -3.05 1.77 -5.55
C ILE A 89 -1.53 1.92 -5.56
N TYR A 90 -0.87 1.24 -4.64
CA TYR A 90 0.58 1.12 -4.58
C TYR A 90 0.98 -0.25 -5.13
N ILE A 91 1.82 -0.25 -6.14
CA ILE A 91 2.31 -1.45 -6.81
C ILE A 91 3.83 -1.50 -6.62
N ALA A 92 4.29 -2.38 -5.74
CA ALA A 92 5.71 -2.56 -5.52
C ALA A 92 6.36 -3.42 -6.61
N THR A 93 5.63 -4.40 -7.11
CA THR A 93 6.04 -5.23 -8.23
C THR A 93 4.82 -5.74 -8.99
N GLY A 94 4.96 -5.91 -10.29
CA GLY A 94 3.96 -6.56 -11.14
C GLY A 94 4.22 -8.05 -11.38
N SER A 95 5.21 -8.64 -10.70
CA SER A 95 5.55 -10.05 -10.90
C SER A 95 4.46 -10.97 -10.35
N PRO A 96 4.05 -12.02 -11.11
CA PRO A 96 3.09 -13.00 -10.61
C PRO A 96 3.56 -13.66 -9.32
N GLY A 97 2.62 -13.93 -8.42
CA GLY A 97 2.90 -14.53 -7.10
C GLY A 97 3.31 -13.52 -6.01
N HIS A 98 3.30 -12.22 -6.33
CA HIS A 98 3.62 -11.15 -5.40
C HIS A 98 2.45 -10.18 -5.19
N GLU A 99 1.22 -10.65 -5.39
CA GLU A 99 -0.02 -9.88 -5.27
C GLU A 99 -0.18 -9.17 -3.90
N PRO A 100 0.31 -9.72 -2.77
CA PRO A 100 0.28 -9.00 -1.49
C PRO A 100 1.03 -7.67 -1.49
N LEU A 101 1.99 -7.48 -2.42
CA LEU A 101 2.72 -6.22 -2.62
C LEU A 101 1.94 -5.18 -3.45
N ILE A 102 0.70 -5.49 -3.83
CA ILE A 102 -0.24 -4.54 -4.42
C ILE A 102 -1.22 -4.16 -3.32
N VAL A 103 -1.20 -2.91 -2.91
CA VAL A 103 -1.99 -2.41 -1.79
C VAL A 103 -2.84 -1.23 -2.24
N TYR A 104 -4.15 -1.35 -2.07
CA TYR A 104 -5.07 -0.22 -2.16
C TYR A 104 -5.21 0.42 -0.78
N GLY A 105 -4.78 1.64 -0.65
CA GLY A 105 -4.77 2.33 0.63
C GLY A 105 -4.11 3.70 0.55
N PHE A 106 -3.57 4.12 1.66
CA PHE A 106 -2.83 5.38 1.77
C PHE A 106 -1.46 5.12 2.41
N TYR A 107 -0.49 5.96 2.10
CA TYR A 107 0.76 5.91 2.84
C TYR A 107 0.59 6.58 4.20
N LYS A 108 1.22 6.00 5.20
CA LYS A 108 1.22 6.48 6.58
C LYS A 108 2.37 7.44 6.83
N ASP A 109 3.51 7.11 6.29
CA ASP A 109 4.74 7.86 6.44
C ASP A 109 5.67 7.64 5.24
N PHE A 110 6.47 8.63 4.93
CA PHE A 110 7.58 8.49 4.01
C PHE A 110 8.77 9.33 4.46
N SER A 111 9.96 8.86 4.15
CA SER A 111 11.19 9.61 4.32
C SER A 111 12.09 9.42 3.10
N ILE A 112 12.80 10.46 2.73
CA ILE A 112 13.77 10.41 1.64
C ILE A 112 15.13 10.77 2.21
N ASP A 113 16.05 9.81 2.20
CA ASP A 113 17.41 9.99 2.70
C ASP A 113 18.32 10.40 1.54
N VAL A 114 18.86 11.60 1.62
CA VAL A 114 19.82 12.15 0.65
C VAL A 114 21.21 11.63 0.99
N ALA A 115 21.46 10.34 0.73
CA ALA A 115 22.69 9.67 1.13
C ALA A 115 23.75 9.65 0.04
N TYR A 116 23.35 9.73 -1.24
CA TYR A 116 24.24 9.58 -2.38
C TYR A 116 24.03 10.71 -3.40
N SER A 117 25.08 11.01 -4.18
CA SER A 117 25.03 12.10 -5.16
C SER A 117 24.11 11.84 -6.36
N HIS A 118 23.90 10.58 -6.72
CA HIS A 118 23.16 10.20 -7.93
C HIS A 118 21.81 9.56 -7.63
N HIS A 119 21.60 9.04 -6.42
CA HIS A 119 20.34 8.44 -6.02
C HIS A 119 20.06 8.66 -4.54
N HIS A 120 18.81 8.61 -4.19
CA HIS A 120 18.33 8.73 -2.81
C HIS A 120 17.58 7.48 -2.41
N LEU A 121 17.53 7.21 -1.11
CA LEU A 121 16.73 6.15 -0.54
C LEU A 121 15.42 6.73 -0.02
N CYS A 122 14.31 6.13 -0.41
CA CYS A 122 12.99 6.50 0.06
C CYS A 122 12.39 5.33 0.82
N ASN A 123 11.98 5.56 2.05
CA ASN A 123 11.22 4.60 2.84
C ASN A 123 9.75 5.01 2.81
N LEU A 124 8.88 4.09 2.47
CA LEU A 124 7.45 4.32 2.32
C LEU A 124 6.68 3.26 3.09
N SER A 125 5.90 3.68 4.06
CA SER A 125 5.01 2.82 4.83
C SER A 125 3.57 3.01 4.38
N ILE A 126 2.93 1.94 3.94
CA ILE A 126 1.59 1.94 3.35
C ILE A 126 0.65 1.13 4.23
N GLU A 127 -0.54 1.66 4.47
CA GLU A 127 -1.63 0.95 5.12
C GLU A 127 -2.81 0.81 4.16
N GLY A 128 -3.24 -0.43 3.94
CA GLY A 128 -4.38 -0.75 3.10
C GLY A 128 -5.71 -0.42 3.77
N LEU A 129 -6.69 -0.10 2.95
CA LEU A 129 -8.07 0.09 3.40
C LEU A 129 -8.83 -1.25 3.46
N ILE A 130 -8.34 -2.22 2.74
CA ILE A 130 -8.87 -3.58 2.66
C ILE A 130 -7.73 -4.59 2.62
#